data_5b1b564f4f8b3e6296174e41ceaf7983
#
_entry.id   5b1b564f4f8b3e6296174e41ceaf7983
#
_cell.length_a   1.000
_cell.length_b   1.000
_cell.length_c   1.000
_cell.angle_alpha   90.00
_cell.angle_beta   90.00
_cell.angle_gamma   90.00
#
_symmetry.space_group_name_H-M   'P 1'
#
loop_
_entity.id
_entity.type
_entity.pdbx_description
1 polymer ?
#
loop_
_entity_poly.entity_id
_entity_poly.type
_entity_poly.pdbx_seq_one_letter_code
_entity_poly.pdbx_strand_id
1 'polypeptide(L)'
;QREFPFVHRSKSYWFKLDLEKFQKIYSDLIDGDRPMSEREARDKALQQSGAIKRIANCHPRPLYFQRNALTDESWYYFRVECPWGDTTKNTITGSALASATEFKKRLMSMANGAQWTGTTEQLDAILAKHFPIRTVETINFVGYAKEHEAYVLGDFAVKGGKVYQRNDEDFFELGRTALKTLSQSTQLHINNTPSDYRTDWAQLIHTSFGAKGVIALAFWLGSLFAEQIRAKDKSFPFLEIVGEAGAGKSTLIEFMWKLLGRNDEEGFDPAKSSAAGRARRFVQVANLPVVLIESDRDAEGGNKAKQFDWDELKTAYNGRSVRATGVKNMGSDTYEPPFRGSIVISQNAAVSGSDAIMQRIVHLFFTKEGQTRDTFAAAKALEGMKIDNVSRFILEATSREAELLKLFGQQSPYYFDQIHAMPEVRSLRIAQNHAQVAALVDCLGPNGLGLYPVEVLDQAHALIAQMAVERQQAINADHPLVEEFWETVEYLERTRVENVLDHNDGRGHIAINLKEFEKLAADHHFRFDMRELKRQLKSSKAHKFVASNHPIYSKTRPNGGTVKCWLFDRG
;
A
#
# COMPACT_ATOMS: atom_id res chain seq x y z
N GLN A 1 9.91 42.65 33.06
CA GLN A 1 10.26 42.66 31.61
C GLN A 1 9.95 44.03 31.02
N ARG A 2 10.92 44.62 30.30
CA ARG A 2 10.73 45.92 29.63
C ARG A 2 9.94 45.82 28.33
N GLU A 3 9.94 44.66 27.74
CA GLU A 3 9.17 44.36 26.53
C GLU A 3 8.77 42.87 26.50
N PHE A 4 7.59 42.57 25.95
CA PHE A 4 7.06 41.21 25.87
C PHE A 4 5.90 41.09 24.88
N PRO A 5 5.72 39.92 24.24
CA PRO A 5 4.52 39.63 23.49
C PRO A 5 3.35 39.23 24.41
N PHE A 6 2.15 39.58 23.98
CA PHE A 6 0.88 39.12 24.57
C PHE A 6 -0.20 38.93 23.49
N VAL A 7 -1.24 38.18 23.83
CA VAL A 7 -2.36 37.89 22.94
C VAL A 7 -3.63 38.50 23.53
N HIS A 8 -4.40 39.15 22.68
CA HIS A 8 -5.72 39.63 23.02
C HIS A 8 -6.69 39.44 21.87
N ARG A 9 -7.84 38.76 22.08
CA ARG A 9 -8.87 38.45 21.10
C ARG A 9 -8.26 37.84 19.80
N SER A 10 -7.46 36.78 19.95
CA SER A 10 -6.77 36.08 18.86
C SER A 10 -5.88 36.97 17.97
N LYS A 11 -5.39 38.08 18.49
CA LYS A 11 -4.39 38.95 17.83
C LYS A 11 -3.15 39.02 18.70
N SER A 12 -1.98 39.10 18.07
CA SER A 12 -0.70 39.20 18.76
C SER A 12 -0.20 40.64 18.80
N TYR A 13 0.21 41.03 19.99
CA TYR A 13 0.69 42.37 20.29
C TYR A 13 2.06 42.31 20.94
N TRP A 14 2.79 43.42 20.84
CA TRP A 14 4.05 43.65 21.49
C TRP A 14 3.91 44.86 22.43
N PHE A 15 4.23 44.66 23.68
CA PHE A 15 4.37 45.74 24.66
C PHE A 15 5.84 46.14 24.76
N LYS A 16 6.14 47.43 24.76
CA LYS A 16 7.45 48.00 25.00
C LYS A 16 7.35 49.17 25.96
N LEU A 17 8.14 49.12 27.02
CA LEU A 17 8.23 50.21 28.02
C LEU A 17 9.41 51.14 27.66
N ASP A 18 9.11 52.42 27.50
CA ASP A 18 10.12 53.49 27.49
C ASP A 18 10.53 53.81 28.95
N LEU A 19 11.69 53.31 29.34
CA LEU A 19 12.14 53.38 30.73
C LEU A 19 12.47 54.81 31.16
N GLU A 20 13.07 55.59 30.27
CA GLU A 20 13.44 57.00 30.56
C GLU A 20 12.16 57.83 30.77
N LYS A 21 11.23 57.69 29.87
CA LYS A 21 9.93 58.32 29.97
C LYS A 21 9.14 57.84 31.21
N PHE A 22 9.21 56.57 31.56
CA PHE A 22 8.59 56.01 32.75
C PHE A 22 9.18 56.63 34.02
N GLN A 23 10.51 56.67 34.13
CA GLN A 23 11.20 57.24 35.31
C GLN A 23 10.86 58.69 35.49
N LYS A 24 10.88 59.46 34.42
CA LYS A 24 10.55 60.90 34.46
C LYS A 24 9.10 61.08 34.93
N ILE A 25 8.12 60.42 34.33
CA ILE A 25 6.73 60.57 34.72
C ILE A 25 6.49 60.08 36.16
N TYR A 26 7.13 58.96 36.55
CA TYR A 26 7.01 58.43 37.90
C TYR A 26 7.54 59.37 38.95
N SER A 27 8.74 59.97 38.75
CA SER A 27 9.27 60.98 39.65
C SER A 27 8.37 62.23 39.73
N ASP A 28 7.93 62.74 38.55
CA ASP A 28 7.02 63.90 38.49
C ASP A 28 5.68 63.65 39.23
N LEU A 29 5.19 62.41 39.29
CA LEU A 29 3.95 62.03 39.98
C LEU A 29 4.14 61.78 41.49
N ILE A 30 5.34 61.45 41.94
CA ILE A 30 5.67 61.21 43.33
C ILE A 30 6.13 62.52 44.02
N ASP A 31 7.02 63.29 43.31
CA ASP A 31 7.71 64.46 43.90
C ASP A 31 7.02 65.77 43.48
N GLY A 32 5.94 65.77 42.73
CA GLY A 32 5.23 66.96 42.24
C GLY A 32 4.33 67.64 43.28
N ASP A 33 3.72 68.77 42.92
CA ASP A 33 2.86 69.60 43.80
C ASP A 33 1.66 68.85 44.38
N ARG A 34 1.26 67.72 43.81
CA ARG A 34 0.19 66.86 44.35
C ARG A 34 0.66 65.39 44.26
N PRO A 35 1.41 64.91 45.26
CA PRO A 35 1.96 63.57 45.26
C PRO A 35 0.87 62.52 45.24
N MET A 36 1.04 61.52 44.30
CA MET A 36 0.19 60.33 44.21
C MET A 36 0.75 59.20 45.08
N SER A 37 -0.08 58.22 45.40
CA SER A 37 0.42 57.01 46.01
C SER A 37 1.37 56.31 45.03
N GLU A 38 2.39 55.63 45.56
CA GLU A 38 3.39 54.91 44.73
C GLU A 38 2.71 53.97 43.70
N ARG A 39 1.63 53.31 44.09
CA ARG A 39 0.87 52.42 43.24
C ARG A 39 0.18 53.15 42.08
N GLU A 40 -0.53 54.24 42.39
CA GLU A 40 -1.21 55.04 41.37
C GLU A 40 -0.23 55.75 40.43
N ALA A 41 0.85 56.30 40.99
CA ALA A 41 1.93 56.91 40.22
C ALA A 41 2.57 55.91 39.25
N ARG A 42 2.84 54.70 39.74
CA ARG A 42 3.37 53.58 38.92
C ARG A 42 2.41 53.19 37.81
N ASP A 43 1.13 52.98 38.13
CA ASP A 43 0.13 52.56 37.14
C ASP A 43 -0.04 53.62 36.04
N LYS A 44 -0.08 54.91 36.43
CA LYS A 44 -0.21 56.04 35.51
C LYS A 44 1.05 56.24 34.67
N ALA A 45 2.24 56.11 35.25
CA ALA A 45 3.50 56.16 34.55
C ALA A 45 3.62 55.02 33.53
N LEU A 46 3.20 53.79 33.87
CA LEU A 46 3.13 52.66 32.97
C LEU A 46 2.19 52.91 31.79
N GLN A 47 1.00 53.47 32.05
CA GLN A 47 0.06 53.79 30.97
C GLN A 47 0.58 54.82 29.97
N GLN A 48 1.34 55.81 30.47
CA GLN A 48 1.86 56.91 29.63
C GLN A 48 3.19 56.61 28.93
N SER A 49 3.99 55.66 29.42
CA SER A 49 5.28 55.25 28.87
C SER A 49 5.27 53.92 28.17
N GLY A 50 4.24 53.13 28.35
CA GLY A 50 4.07 51.87 27.65
C GLY A 50 3.49 52.05 26.24
N ALA A 51 4.12 51.43 25.23
CA ALA A 51 3.62 51.39 23.88
C ALA A 51 3.15 49.97 23.51
N ILE A 52 1.93 49.87 22.98
CA ILE A 52 1.37 48.61 22.49
C ILE A 52 1.29 48.70 20.98
N LYS A 53 1.95 47.76 20.32
CA LYS A 53 1.91 47.63 18.87
C LYS A 53 1.34 46.26 18.48
N ARG A 54 0.41 46.22 17.54
CA ARG A 54 -0.06 44.96 16.97
C ARG A 54 1.03 44.43 16.03
N ILE A 55 1.46 43.19 16.24
CA ILE A 55 2.49 42.51 15.44
C ILE A 55 1.90 41.39 14.58
N ALA A 56 0.67 40.92 14.87
CA ALA A 56 -0.11 40.10 13.97
C ALA A 56 -1.61 40.32 14.19
N ASN A 57 -2.40 40.17 13.13
CA ASN A 57 -3.87 40.21 13.21
C ASN A 57 -4.48 38.85 13.57
N CYS A 58 -3.63 37.86 13.90
CA CYS A 58 -3.95 36.50 14.32
C CYS A 58 -3.00 36.08 15.44
N HIS A 59 -3.25 34.87 15.99
CA HIS A 59 -2.38 34.27 17.01
C HIS A 59 -1.74 32.98 16.48
N PRO A 60 -0.53 33.04 15.90
CA PRO A 60 0.24 31.86 15.53
C PRO A 60 0.96 31.29 16.76
N ARG A 61 0.70 30.00 17.07
CA ARG A 61 1.29 29.28 18.20
C ARG A 61 1.97 27.99 17.72
N PRO A 62 3.27 27.76 18.01
CA PRO A 62 3.90 26.48 17.76
C PRO A 62 3.31 25.44 18.73
N LEU A 63 2.95 24.25 18.22
CA LEU A 63 2.40 23.15 19.00
C LEU A 63 3.49 22.12 19.31
N TYR A 64 4.19 21.65 18.28
CA TYR A 64 5.25 20.65 18.41
C TYR A 64 6.20 20.67 17.21
N PHE A 65 7.35 20.02 17.39
CA PHE A 65 8.34 19.77 16.35
C PHE A 65 8.07 18.40 15.73
N GLN A 66 7.90 18.35 14.41
CA GLN A 66 7.73 17.13 13.63
C GLN A 66 9.07 16.65 13.11
N ARG A 67 9.37 15.37 13.28
CA ARG A 67 10.57 14.75 12.77
C ARG A 67 10.24 13.43 12.10
N ASN A 68 10.75 13.24 10.87
CA ASN A 68 10.74 11.96 10.21
C ASN A 68 12.13 11.34 10.32
N ALA A 69 12.27 10.30 11.14
CA ALA A 69 13.55 9.64 11.38
C ALA A 69 14.11 8.91 10.14
N LEU A 70 13.24 8.53 9.18
CA LEU A 70 13.66 7.81 7.97
C LEU A 70 14.19 8.73 6.88
N THR A 71 13.64 9.96 6.77
CA THR A 71 14.02 10.93 5.73
C THR A 71 14.86 12.08 6.27
N ASP A 72 15.07 12.13 7.60
CA ASP A 72 15.73 13.23 8.33
C ASP A 72 15.09 14.60 8.05
N GLU A 73 13.84 14.64 7.65
CA GLU A 73 13.08 15.85 7.43
C GLU A 73 12.40 16.29 8.71
N SER A 74 12.34 17.62 8.92
CA SER A 74 11.73 18.18 10.11
C SER A 74 11.00 19.49 9.85
N TRP A 75 9.95 19.71 10.64
CA TRP A 75 9.09 20.89 10.54
C TRP A 75 8.53 21.25 11.92
N TYR A 76 8.04 22.48 12.06
CA TYR A 76 7.23 22.90 13.19
C TYR A 76 5.76 22.87 12.84
N TYR A 77 4.92 22.34 13.70
CA TYR A 77 3.47 22.35 13.54
C TYR A 77 2.87 23.50 14.32
N PHE A 78 2.09 24.33 13.63
CA PHE A 78 1.51 25.54 14.19
C PHE A 78 0.00 25.47 14.17
N ARG A 79 -0.61 26.10 15.19
CA ARG A 79 -2.01 26.51 15.21
C ARG A 79 -2.06 28.03 14.97
N VAL A 80 -2.91 28.48 14.10
CA VAL A 80 -3.18 29.89 13.81
C VAL A 80 -4.64 30.17 14.11
N GLU A 81 -4.89 30.97 15.14
CA GLU A 81 -6.24 31.40 15.55
C GLU A 81 -6.49 32.80 15.02
N CYS A 82 -7.61 32.97 14.31
CA CYS A 82 -8.00 34.26 13.73
C CYS A 82 -9.20 34.84 14.47
N PRO A 83 -9.29 36.19 14.64
CA PRO A 83 -10.39 36.83 15.37
C PRO A 83 -11.75 36.72 14.69
N TRP A 84 -11.76 36.33 13.42
CA TRP A 84 -12.99 36.04 12.63
C TRP A 84 -13.47 34.59 12.77
N GLY A 85 -12.90 33.80 13.67
CA GLY A 85 -13.36 32.46 14.04
C GLY A 85 -12.61 31.29 13.39
N ASP A 86 -11.79 31.54 12.37
CA ASP A 86 -11.02 30.50 11.70
C ASP A 86 -9.84 30.06 12.57
N THR A 87 -9.70 28.75 12.71
CA THR A 87 -8.52 28.12 13.31
C THR A 87 -7.91 27.15 12.31
N THR A 88 -6.67 27.39 11.93
CA THR A 88 -5.94 26.56 10.96
C THR A 88 -4.72 25.94 11.64
N LYS A 89 -4.45 24.68 11.31
CA LYS A 89 -3.24 23.97 11.74
C LYS A 89 -2.45 23.52 10.51
N ASN A 90 -1.14 23.81 10.49
CA ASN A 90 -0.27 23.42 9.38
C ASN A 90 1.20 23.46 9.77
N THR A 91 2.06 22.92 8.90
CA THR A 91 3.51 22.89 9.06
C THR A 91 4.17 24.19 8.64
N ILE A 92 5.21 24.58 9.35
CA ILE A 92 6.14 25.68 9.01
C ILE A 92 7.56 25.12 9.03
N THR A 93 8.32 25.35 7.98
CA THR A 93 9.73 24.93 7.90
C THR A 93 10.62 25.82 8.79
N GLY A 94 11.77 25.29 9.23
CA GLY A 94 12.77 26.09 9.95
C GLY A 94 13.21 27.32 9.17
N SER A 95 13.36 27.20 7.85
CA SER A 95 13.70 28.34 6.96
C SER A 95 12.61 29.43 6.96
N ALA A 96 11.35 29.07 7.06
CA ALA A 96 10.26 30.04 7.14
C ALA A 96 10.19 30.73 8.50
N LEU A 97 10.76 30.14 9.55
CA LEU A 97 10.89 30.76 10.88
C LEU A 97 12.13 31.66 11.01
N ALA A 98 13.10 31.56 10.11
CA ALA A 98 14.36 32.29 10.16
C ALA A 98 14.21 33.81 9.93
N SER A 99 13.11 34.28 9.37
CA SER A 99 12.86 35.71 9.18
C SER A 99 11.38 36.08 9.23
N ALA A 100 11.07 37.27 9.67
CA ALA A 100 9.72 37.81 9.69
C ALA A 100 9.06 37.83 8.28
N THR A 101 9.85 38.03 7.24
CA THR A 101 9.35 38.08 5.86
C THR A 101 8.90 36.71 5.38
N GLU A 102 9.72 35.67 5.59
CA GLU A 102 9.37 34.29 5.19
C GLU A 102 8.23 33.74 6.06
N PHE A 103 8.23 34.07 7.35
CA PHE A 103 7.13 33.74 8.25
C PHE A 103 5.81 34.36 7.79
N LYS A 104 5.82 35.65 7.41
CA LYS A 104 4.66 36.35 6.87
C LYS A 104 4.12 35.68 5.61
N LYS A 105 4.97 35.32 4.65
CA LYS A 105 4.59 34.61 3.41
C LYS A 105 3.91 33.29 3.75
N ARG A 106 4.52 32.53 4.64
CA ARG A 106 3.98 31.22 5.04
C ARG A 106 2.65 31.36 5.78
N LEU A 107 2.54 32.31 6.70
CA LEU A 107 1.33 32.55 7.46
C LEU A 107 0.14 32.91 6.56
N MET A 108 0.36 33.81 5.57
CA MET A 108 -0.65 34.18 4.57
C MET A 108 -1.12 32.99 3.71
N SER A 109 -0.23 32.01 3.43
CA SER A 109 -0.59 30.81 2.69
C SER A 109 -1.32 29.76 3.55
N MET A 110 -1.19 29.82 4.88
CA MET A 110 -1.81 28.87 5.81
C MET A 110 -3.24 29.28 6.21
N ALA A 111 -3.43 30.56 6.49
CA ALA A 111 -4.68 31.06 7.02
C ALA A 111 -5.13 32.29 6.23
N ASN A 112 -6.34 32.22 5.69
CA ASN A 112 -6.90 33.31 4.88
C ASN A 112 -6.97 34.63 5.67
N GLY A 113 -6.34 35.67 5.15
CA GLY A 113 -6.31 37.00 5.75
C GLY A 113 -5.32 37.16 6.92
N ALA A 114 -4.62 36.12 7.35
CA ALA A 114 -3.63 36.21 8.42
C ALA A 114 -2.40 37.00 7.97
N GLN A 115 -1.93 37.94 8.81
CA GLN A 115 -0.79 38.80 8.51
C GLN A 115 0.13 38.94 9.71
N TRP A 116 1.42 38.84 9.46
CA TRP A 116 2.51 39.19 10.38
C TRP A 116 3.10 40.56 10.01
N THR A 117 3.22 41.45 10.99
CA THR A 117 3.80 42.80 10.81
C THR A 117 4.92 43.09 11.82
N GLY A 118 5.28 42.08 12.65
CA GLY A 118 6.39 42.18 13.61
C GLY A 118 7.75 42.03 12.96
N THR A 119 8.81 42.33 13.73
CA THR A 119 10.21 42.12 13.31
C THR A 119 10.65 40.67 13.53
N THR A 120 11.86 40.32 13.03
CA THR A 120 12.45 39.01 13.27
C THR A 120 12.76 38.80 14.76
N GLU A 121 13.30 39.82 15.46
CA GLU A 121 13.58 39.74 16.89
C GLU A 121 12.31 39.49 17.71
N GLN A 122 11.18 40.08 17.30
CA GLN A 122 9.89 39.84 17.94
C GLN A 122 9.37 38.43 17.70
N LEU A 123 9.60 37.87 16.51
CA LEU A 123 9.31 36.48 16.20
C LEU A 123 10.17 35.55 17.05
N ASP A 124 11.47 35.77 17.09
CA ASP A 124 12.42 34.97 17.88
C ASP A 124 12.08 35.00 19.37
N ALA A 125 11.71 36.15 19.91
CA ALA A 125 11.29 36.29 21.31
C ALA A 125 9.98 35.51 21.62
N ILE A 126 9.07 35.42 20.66
CA ILE A 126 7.87 34.58 20.79
C ILE A 126 8.26 33.11 20.77
N LEU A 127 9.06 32.69 19.81
CA LEU A 127 9.51 31.31 19.68
C LEU A 127 10.30 30.84 20.90
N ALA A 128 11.19 31.70 21.42
CA ALA A 128 11.98 31.40 22.62
C ALA A 128 11.14 31.13 23.88
N LYS A 129 9.91 31.63 23.95
CA LYS A 129 8.98 31.31 25.05
C LYS A 129 8.39 29.92 24.98
N HIS A 130 8.38 29.33 23.79
CA HIS A 130 7.80 28.02 23.54
C HIS A 130 8.86 26.93 23.41
N PHE A 131 10.07 27.27 22.94
CA PHE A 131 11.13 26.31 22.70
C PHE A 131 11.94 25.97 23.97
N PRO A 132 12.40 24.72 24.17
CA PRO A 132 12.11 23.56 23.30
C PRO A 132 10.66 23.05 23.47
N ILE A 133 10.08 22.61 22.37
CA ILE A 133 8.73 22.01 22.35
C ILE A 133 8.82 20.49 22.16
N ARG A 134 7.71 19.79 22.43
CA ARG A 134 7.61 18.34 22.25
C ARG A 134 7.96 17.92 20.83
N THR A 135 8.69 16.82 20.68
CA THR A 135 8.90 16.18 19.37
C THR A 135 7.82 15.14 19.11
N VAL A 136 7.26 15.18 17.92
CA VAL A 136 6.30 14.19 17.38
C VAL A 136 6.97 13.51 16.19
N GLU A 137 7.12 12.20 16.28
CA GLU A 137 7.65 11.40 15.16
C GLU A 137 6.60 11.32 14.05
N THR A 138 7.06 11.37 12.79
CA THR A 138 6.16 11.33 11.64
C THR A 138 6.49 10.18 10.70
N ILE A 139 5.44 9.64 10.08
CA ILE A 139 5.53 8.63 9.03
C ILE A 139 4.80 9.13 7.78
N ASN A 140 5.20 8.63 6.60
CA ASN A 140 4.64 9.06 5.30
C ASN A 140 3.63 8.07 4.70
N PHE A 141 3.11 7.14 5.52
CA PHE A 141 2.17 6.11 5.12
C PHE A 141 1.07 5.91 6.16
N VAL A 142 0.06 5.14 5.81
CA VAL A 142 -1.00 4.67 6.72
C VAL A 142 -0.82 3.18 6.96
N GLY A 143 -1.04 2.72 8.21
CA GLY A 143 -0.92 1.33 8.61
C GLY A 143 0.16 1.09 9.66
N TYR A 144 0.87 -0.03 9.59
CA TYR A 144 1.81 -0.46 10.62
C TYR A 144 3.18 0.23 10.52
N ALA A 145 3.52 0.99 11.54
CA ALA A 145 4.83 1.60 11.72
C ALA A 145 5.72 0.67 12.54
N LYS A 146 6.53 -0.14 11.86
CA LYS A 146 7.38 -1.18 12.47
C LYS A 146 8.34 -0.61 13.52
N GLU A 147 8.90 0.56 13.25
CA GLU A 147 9.86 1.25 14.12
C GLU A 147 9.23 1.70 15.45
N HIS A 148 7.90 1.81 15.48
CA HIS A 148 7.11 2.22 16.64
C HIS A 148 6.24 1.10 17.20
N GLU A 149 6.21 -0.07 16.53
CA GLU A 149 5.32 -1.20 16.88
C GLU A 149 3.87 -0.76 17.06
N ALA A 150 3.39 0.06 16.13
CA ALA A 150 2.06 0.69 16.21
C ALA A 150 1.41 0.79 14.83
N TYR A 151 0.10 0.60 14.79
CA TYR A 151 -0.74 0.91 13.63
C TYR A 151 -1.21 2.36 13.72
N VAL A 152 -1.13 3.07 12.60
CA VAL A 152 -1.68 4.43 12.45
C VAL A 152 -2.73 4.39 11.35
N LEU A 153 -4.00 4.49 11.75
CA LEU A 153 -5.17 4.14 10.94
C LEU A 153 -6.16 5.33 10.88
N GLY A 154 -5.73 6.45 10.32
CA GLY A 154 -6.59 7.62 10.21
C GLY A 154 -6.77 8.35 11.54
N ASP A 155 -7.96 8.30 12.14
CA ASP A 155 -8.25 8.93 13.43
C ASP A 155 -7.91 8.05 14.63
N PHE A 156 -7.46 6.82 14.38
CA PHE A 156 -7.10 5.85 15.42
C PHE A 156 -5.68 5.33 15.22
N ALA A 157 -5.06 4.95 16.34
CA ALA A 157 -3.84 4.16 16.34
C ALA A 157 -4.02 2.96 17.28
N VAL A 158 -3.30 1.86 17.00
CA VAL A 158 -3.30 0.68 17.85
C VAL A 158 -1.87 0.32 18.23
N LYS A 159 -1.60 0.15 19.53
CA LYS A 159 -0.30 -0.28 20.04
C LYS A 159 -0.48 -1.19 21.24
N GLY A 160 0.15 -2.36 21.22
CA GLY A 160 0.08 -3.32 22.31
C GLY A 160 -1.36 -3.72 22.68
N GLY A 161 -2.24 -3.89 21.71
CA GLY A 161 -3.64 -4.23 21.89
C GLY A 161 -4.56 -3.09 22.34
N LYS A 162 -4.04 -1.87 22.51
CA LYS A 162 -4.83 -0.70 22.92
C LYS A 162 -5.09 0.22 21.74
N VAL A 163 -6.34 0.69 21.67
CA VAL A 163 -6.77 1.70 20.69
C VAL A 163 -6.60 3.09 21.29
N TYR A 164 -6.00 3.97 20.51
CA TYR A 164 -5.76 5.39 20.84
C TYR A 164 -6.48 6.25 19.81
N GLN A 165 -7.13 7.31 20.26
CA GLN A 165 -7.72 8.30 19.39
C GLN A 165 -6.74 9.44 19.15
N ARG A 166 -6.74 10.00 17.94
CA ARG A 166 -5.98 11.20 17.60
C ARG A 166 -6.44 12.36 18.46
N ASN A 167 -5.50 13.08 19.06
CA ASN A 167 -5.80 14.23 19.91
C ASN A 167 -6.13 15.50 19.10
N ASP A 168 -6.55 16.56 19.79
CA ASP A 168 -6.90 17.85 19.17
C ASP A 168 -5.72 18.56 18.49
N GLU A 169 -4.48 18.10 18.72
CA GLU A 169 -3.27 18.61 18.07
C GLU A 169 -2.81 17.73 16.88
N ASP A 170 -3.66 16.79 16.43
CA ASP A 170 -3.48 15.94 15.26
C ASP A 170 -2.33 14.92 15.34
N PHE A 171 -2.06 14.38 16.53
CA PHE A 171 -1.13 13.28 16.73
C PHE A 171 -1.65 12.26 17.76
N PHE A 172 -0.98 11.11 17.84
CA PHE A 172 -1.28 10.05 18.81
C PHE A 172 -0.26 10.05 19.94
N GLU A 173 -0.76 9.95 21.17
CA GLU A 173 0.06 9.74 22.36
C GLU A 173 0.15 8.24 22.69
N LEU A 174 1.24 7.59 22.27
CA LEU A 174 1.46 6.16 22.42
C LEU A 174 2.43 5.87 23.58
N GLY A 175 2.04 6.23 24.79
CA GLY A 175 2.90 6.18 25.97
C GLY A 175 3.98 7.28 25.93
N ARG A 176 5.25 6.89 25.81
CA ARG A 176 6.37 7.85 25.71
C ARG A 176 6.59 8.39 24.29
N THR A 177 5.96 7.79 23.28
CA THR A 177 6.10 8.17 21.87
C THR A 177 4.90 8.98 21.42
N ALA A 178 5.14 10.09 20.76
CA ALA A 178 4.13 10.83 20.01
C ALA A 178 4.32 10.55 18.52
N LEU A 179 3.26 10.12 17.84
CA LEU A 179 3.32 9.66 16.44
C LEU A 179 2.23 10.30 15.60
N LYS A 180 2.56 10.63 14.34
CA LYS A 180 1.63 11.21 13.37
C LYS A 180 1.92 10.69 11.97
N THR A 181 0.87 10.44 11.16
CA THR A 181 1.05 10.26 9.72
C THR A 181 0.92 11.60 8.99
N LEU A 182 1.80 11.81 8.01
CA LEU A 182 1.71 12.93 7.06
C LEU A 182 0.97 12.53 5.77
N SER A 183 0.64 11.23 5.61
CA SER A 183 -0.10 10.74 4.45
C SER A 183 -1.53 11.28 4.44
N GLN A 184 -1.91 11.90 3.33
CA GLN A 184 -3.29 12.36 3.07
C GLN A 184 -3.95 11.61 1.92
N SER A 185 -3.18 10.79 1.20
CA SER A 185 -3.65 10.06 0.02
C SER A 185 -4.49 8.83 0.35
N THR A 186 -4.29 8.25 1.53
CA THR A 186 -5.06 7.10 2.02
C THR A 186 -5.82 7.52 3.27
N GLN A 187 -7.13 7.68 3.13
CA GLN A 187 -8.01 8.02 4.25
C GLN A 187 -8.80 6.76 4.63
N LEU A 188 -8.82 6.45 5.93
CA LEU A 188 -9.60 5.37 6.50
C LEU A 188 -10.71 5.97 7.36
N HIS A 189 -11.95 5.58 7.07
CA HIS A 189 -13.11 5.92 7.89
C HIS A 189 -13.43 4.73 8.80
N ILE A 190 -13.13 4.87 10.08
CA ILE A 190 -13.27 3.80 11.07
C ILE A 190 -14.26 4.25 12.14
N ASN A 191 -15.33 3.49 12.35
CA ASN A 191 -16.24 3.68 13.47
C ASN A 191 -15.79 2.82 14.65
N ASN A 192 -15.40 3.46 15.75
CA ASN A 192 -14.97 2.77 16.97
C ASN A 192 -16.11 2.51 17.97
N THR A 193 -17.37 2.75 17.60
CA THR A 193 -18.53 2.52 18.48
C THR A 193 -18.87 1.03 18.49
N PRO A 194 -18.70 0.30 19.61
CA PRO A 194 -18.92 -1.15 19.64
C PRO A 194 -20.36 -1.55 19.34
N SER A 195 -21.35 -0.76 19.72
CA SER A 195 -22.77 -1.05 19.48
C SER A 195 -23.17 -1.02 18.01
N ASP A 196 -22.41 -0.34 17.17
CA ASP A 196 -22.70 -0.21 15.75
C ASP A 196 -22.06 -1.33 14.93
N TYR A 197 -21.06 -2.01 15.50
CA TYR A 197 -20.32 -3.05 14.83
C TYR A 197 -21.12 -4.33 14.69
N ARG A 198 -21.20 -4.82 13.47
CA ARG A 198 -21.90 -6.07 13.09
C ARG A 198 -20.89 -7.08 12.58
N THR A 199 -21.16 -8.36 12.82
CA THR A 199 -20.34 -9.50 12.36
C THR A 199 -21.10 -10.47 11.44
N ASP A 200 -22.40 -10.25 11.22
CA ASP A 200 -23.24 -11.07 10.33
C ASP A 200 -22.80 -11.02 8.86
N TRP A 201 -22.02 -10.03 8.49
CA TRP A 201 -21.37 -9.96 7.18
C TRP A 201 -20.46 -11.17 6.90
N ALA A 202 -19.88 -11.80 7.93
CA ALA A 202 -19.07 -12.99 7.76
C ALA A 202 -19.89 -14.14 7.15
N GLN A 203 -21.09 -14.38 7.67
CA GLN A 203 -22.00 -15.38 7.10
C GLN A 203 -22.45 -15.00 5.69
N LEU A 204 -22.67 -13.72 5.41
CA LEU A 204 -23.02 -13.25 4.07
C LEU A 204 -21.88 -13.47 3.05
N ILE A 205 -20.61 -13.29 3.45
CA ILE A 205 -19.45 -13.64 2.62
C ILE A 205 -19.45 -15.13 2.28
N HIS A 206 -19.63 -15.99 3.29
CA HIS A 206 -19.66 -17.43 3.07
C HIS A 206 -20.86 -17.85 2.19
N THR A 207 -22.04 -17.27 2.41
CA THR A 207 -23.22 -17.55 1.58
C THR A 207 -23.01 -17.12 0.12
N SER A 208 -22.40 -15.93 -0.10
CA SER A 208 -22.23 -15.39 -1.46
C SER A 208 -21.08 -16.03 -2.23
N PHE A 209 -19.96 -16.31 -1.56
CA PHE A 209 -18.69 -16.66 -2.20
C PHE A 209 -18.12 -18.01 -1.73
N GLY A 210 -18.78 -18.69 -0.78
CA GLY A 210 -18.31 -19.96 -0.22
C GLY A 210 -16.91 -19.86 0.40
N ALA A 211 -16.19 -20.97 0.35
CA ALA A 211 -14.81 -21.06 0.84
C ALA A 211 -13.86 -20.02 0.19
N LYS A 212 -14.09 -19.63 -1.06
CA LYS A 212 -13.28 -18.62 -1.76
C LYS A 212 -13.37 -17.24 -1.08
N GLY A 213 -14.56 -16.85 -0.63
CA GLY A 213 -14.77 -15.63 0.14
C GLY A 213 -14.07 -15.65 1.49
N VAL A 214 -14.09 -16.79 2.18
CA VAL A 214 -13.39 -17.00 3.46
C VAL A 214 -11.86 -16.90 3.28
N ILE A 215 -11.32 -17.50 2.23
CA ILE A 215 -9.89 -17.43 1.89
C ILE A 215 -9.47 -16.00 1.56
N ALA A 216 -10.28 -15.27 0.79
CA ALA A 216 -10.03 -13.85 0.50
C ALA A 216 -10.01 -13.02 1.78
N LEU A 217 -10.98 -13.23 2.70
CA LEU A 217 -11.02 -12.54 4.00
C LEU A 217 -9.80 -12.89 4.86
N ALA A 218 -9.38 -14.16 4.88
CA ALA A 218 -8.17 -14.59 5.59
C ALA A 218 -6.91 -13.86 5.07
N PHE A 219 -6.81 -13.71 3.75
CA PHE A 219 -5.71 -12.94 3.15
C PHE A 219 -5.79 -11.43 3.51
N TRP A 220 -6.99 -10.84 3.53
CA TRP A 220 -7.19 -9.46 3.99
C TRP A 220 -6.79 -9.27 5.44
N LEU A 221 -7.17 -10.20 6.32
CA LEU A 221 -6.70 -10.24 7.70
C LEU A 221 -5.16 -10.35 7.77
N GLY A 222 -4.57 -11.27 7.02
CA GLY A 222 -3.13 -11.47 6.95
C GLY A 222 -2.38 -10.24 6.44
N SER A 223 -3.00 -9.45 5.58
CA SER A 223 -2.44 -8.18 5.11
C SER A 223 -2.14 -7.23 6.24
N LEU A 224 -2.92 -7.24 7.33
CA LEU A 224 -2.70 -6.42 8.52
C LEU A 224 -1.43 -6.84 9.31
N PHE A 225 -0.87 -8.01 9.00
CA PHE A 225 0.31 -8.58 9.68
C PHE A 225 1.45 -8.92 8.70
N ALA A 226 1.40 -8.42 7.47
CA ALA A 226 2.34 -8.80 6.41
C ALA A 226 3.81 -8.51 6.76
N GLU A 227 4.12 -7.41 7.45
CA GLU A 227 5.48 -7.08 7.91
C GLU A 227 5.97 -8.06 8.99
N GLN A 228 5.12 -8.39 9.95
CA GLN A 228 5.44 -9.33 11.05
C GLN A 228 5.63 -10.75 10.49
N ILE A 229 4.76 -11.18 9.56
CA ILE A 229 4.89 -12.49 8.89
C ILE A 229 6.18 -12.54 8.07
N ARG A 230 6.50 -11.51 7.28
CA ARG A 230 7.77 -11.43 6.55
C ARG A 230 9.00 -11.41 7.46
N ALA A 231 8.90 -10.77 8.62
CA ALA A 231 10.01 -10.77 9.58
C ALA A 231 10.39 -12.21 10.00
N LYS A 232 9.40 -13.08 10.15
CA LYS A 232 9.56 -14.50 10.52
C LYS A 232 9.84 -15.39 9.30
N ASP A 233 8.96 -15.38 8.32
CA ASP A 233 8.91 -16.33 7.21
C ASP A 233 9.68 -15.85 5.97
N LYS A 234 10.19 -14.61 5.99
CA LYS A 234 10.92 -13.92 4.89
C LYS A 234 10.09 -13.66 3.64
N SER A 235 8.78 -13.93 3.69
CA SER A 235 7.88 -13.78 2.55
C SER A 235 6.42 -13.60 2.98
N PHE A 236 5.62 -13.00 2.09
CA PHE A 236 4.17 -12.97 2.16
C PHE A 236 3.61 -13.13 0.73
N PRO A 237 2.65 -14.05 0.47
CA PRO A 237 2.17 -14.32 -0.87
C PRO A 237 1.41 -13.15 -1.48
N PHE A 238 1.19 -13.23 -2.80
CA PHE A 238 0.23 -12.41 -3.51
C PHE A 238 -1.07 -13.18 -3.63
N LEU A 239 -2.21 -12.49 -3.55
CA LEU A 239 -3.51 -13.07 -3.82
C LEU A 239 -3.97 -12.64 -5.22
N GLU A 240 -4.32 -13.60 -6.04
CA GLU A 240 -4.94 -13.36 -7.33
C GLU A 240 -6.42 -13.76 -7.29
N ILE A 241 -7.30 -12.81 -7.60
CA ILE A 241 -8.76 -12.97 -7.67
C ILE A 241 -9.16 -12.79 -9.12
N VAL A 242 -9.35 -13.89 -9.83
CA VAL A 242 -9.68 -13.88 -11.25
C VAL A 242 -10.97 -14.65 -11.52
N GLY A 243 -11.50 -14.55 -12.72
CA GLY A 243 -12.65 -15.31 -13.17
C GLY A 243 -13.60 -14.52 -14.05
N GLU A 244 -14.75 -15.10 -14.30
CA GLU A 244 -15.74 -14.58 -15.23
C GLU A 244 -16.22 -13.17 -14.87
N ALA A 245 -16.50 -12.35 -15.89
CA ALA A 245 -17.18 -11.07 -15.69
C ALA A 245 -18.55 -11.30 -15.04
N GLY A 246 -18.87 -10.55 -13.98
CA GLY A 246 -20.10 -10.72 -13.21
C GLY A 246 -20.09 -11.85 -12.18
N ALA A 247 -18.94 -12.47 -11.88
CA ALA A 247 -18.80 -13.46 -10.81
C ALA A 247 -18.72 -12.87 -9.39
N GLY A 248 -18.87 -11.54 -9.23
CA GLY A 248 -18.92 -10.86 -7.94
C GLY A 248 -17.57 -10.43 -7.36
N LYS A 249 -16.47 -10.47 -8.16
CA LYS A 249 -15.12 -10.10 -7.71
C LYS A 249 -15.06 -8.68 -7.13
N SER A 250 -15.58 -7.68 -7.88
CA SER A 250 -15.58 -6.29 -7.42
C SER A 250 -16.40 -6.11 -6.15
N THR A 251 -17.58 -6.70 -6.06
CA THR A 251 -18.43 -6.68 -4.84
C THR A 251 -17.66 -7.21 -3.62
N LEU A 252 -16.93 -8.32 -3.78
CA LEU A 252 -16.10 -8.88 -2.71
C LEU A 252 -14.99 -7.92 -2.30
N ILE A 253 -14.23 -7.39 -3.25
CA ILE A 253 -13.09 -6.50 -2.99
C ILE A 253 -13.55 -5.19 -2.34
N GLU A 254 -14.61 -4.57 -2.86
CA GLU A 254 -15.20 -3.35 -2.27
C GLU A 254 -15.67 -3.58 -0.84
N PHE A 255 -16.29 -4.74 -0.57
CA PHE A 255 -16.68 -5.07 0.79
C PHE A 255 -15.47 -5.29 1.70
N MET A 256 -14.43 -6.00 1.24
CA MET A 256 -13.18 -6.16 1.99
C MET A 256 -12.53 -4.80 2.33
N TRP A 257 -12.62 -3.81 1.43
CA TRP A 257 -12.16 -2.46 1.72
C TRP A 257 -13.01 -1.75 2.79
N LYS A 258 -14.34 -1.96 2.82
CA LYS A 258 -15.19 -1.41 3.89
C LYS A 258 -14.77 -1.92 5.28
N LEU A 259 -14.35 -3.19 5.40
CA LEU A 259 -13.79 -3.75 6.64
C LEU A 259 -12.53 -3.00 7.11
N LEU A 260 -11.75 -2.47 6.18
CA LEU A 260 -10.53 -1.69 6.47
C LEU A 260 -10.77 -0.18 6.48
N GLY A 261 -12.02 0.27 6.47
CA GLY A 261 -12.36 1.70 6.57
C GLY A 261 -12.23 2.47 5.25
N ARG A 262 -12.29 1.80 4.07
CA ARG A 262 -12.34 2.46 2.76
C ARG A 262 -13.66 2.17 2.07
N ASN A 263 -14.31 3.22 1.58
CA ASN A 263 -15.54 3.12 0.80
C ASN A 263 -15.22 3.37 -0.67
N ASP A 264 -15.98 2.73 -1.57
CA ASP A 264 -15.89 2.93 -3.02
C ASP A 264 -14.46 2.76 -3.58
N GLU A 265 -13.69 1.85 -2.99
CA GLU A 265 -12.33 1.52 -3.44
C GLU A 265 -12.34 0.13 -4.09
N GLU A 266 -11.77 0.02 -5.27
CA GLU A 266 -11.57 -1.25 -5.96
C GLU A 266 -10.08 -1.56 -6.12
N GLY A 267 -9.31 -0.59 -6.60
CA GLY A 267 -7.88 -0.72 -6.85
C GLY A 267 -7.41 0.23 -7.94
N PHE A 268 -6.22 0.00 -8.50
CA PHE A 268 -5.71 0.78 -9.62
C PHE A 268 -5.08 -0.09 -10.71
N ASP A 269 -5.15 0.38 -11.96
CA ASP A 269 -4.53 -0.27 -13.11
C ASP A 269 -3.03 0.08 -13.17
N PRO A 270 -2.12 -0.89 -12.97
CA PRO A 270 -0.69 -0.64 -13.03
C PRO A 270 -0.21 -0.30 -14.45
N ALA A 271 -0.90 -0.74 -15.51
CA ALA A 271 -0.54 -0.45 -16.89
C ALA A 271 -0.81 1.02 -17.26
N LYS A 272 -1.82 1.64 -16.67
CA LYS A 272 -2.16 3.06 -16.84
C LYS A 272 -1.34 4.00 -15.97
N SER A 273 -0.53 3.46 -15.06
CA SER A 273 0.28 4.26 -14.14
C SER A 273 1.75 4.30 -14.59
N SER A 274 2.40 5.46 -14.44
CA SER A 274 3.85 5.53 -14.63
C SER A 274 4.58 4.70 -13.58
N ALA A 275 5.81 4.24 -13.86
CA ALA A 275 6.61 3.49 -12.90
C ALA A 275 6.84 4.27 -11.58
N ALA A 276 7.00 5.60 -11.65
CA ALA A 276 7.10 6.46 -10.47
C ALA A 276 5.77 6.55 -9.70
N GLY A 277 4.64 6.62 -10.40
CA GLY A 277 3.31 6.62 -9.82
C GLY A 277 3.02 5.31 -9.08
N ARG A 278 3.33 4.16 -9.69
CA ARG A 278 3.23 2.84 -9.05
C ARG A 278 4.08 2.76 -7.78
N ALA A 279 5.36 3.12 -7.88
CA ALA A 279 6.27 3.09 -6.73
C ALA A 279 5.75 3.93 -5.56
N ARG A 280 5.18 5.11 -5.82
CA ARG A 280 4.55 5.93 -4.78
C ARG A 280 3.35 5.26 -4.14
N ARG A 281 2.46 4.61 -4.92
CA ARG A 281 1.30 3.90 -4.38
C ARG A 281 1.69 2.74 -3.48
N PHE A 282 2.73 2.00 -3.83
CA PHE A 282 3.22 0.88 -3.02
C PHE A 282 3.77 1.28 -1.65
N VAL A 283 4.25 2.52 -1.50
CA VAL A 283 4.82 3.00 -0.21
C VAL A 283 3.84 3.83 0.62
N GLN A 284 2.63 4.09 0.12
CA GLN A 284 1.61 4.86 0.85
C GLN A 284 0.96 4.07 1.98
N VAL A 285 1.12 2.76 2.00
CA VAL A 285 0.49 1.87 2.98
C VAL A 285 1.49 0.87 3.55
N ALA A 286 1.26 0.48 4.79
CA ALA A 286 1.98 -0.59 5.49
C ALA A 286 0.97 -1.51 6.17
N ASN A 287 1.13 -2.83 6.01
CA ASN A 287 0.17 -3.82 6.50
C ASN A 287 -1.28 -3.55 6.03
N LEU A 288 -1.42 -3.07 4.81
CA LEU A 288 -2.68 -2.93 4.10
C LEU A 288 -2.50 -3.49 2.68
N PRO A 289 -3.57 -4.00 2.06
CA PRO A 289 -3.49 -4.49 0.69
C PRO A 289 -3.27 -3.34 -0.30
N VAL A 290 -2.55 -3.64 -1.37
CA VAL A 290 -2.48 -2.85 -2.61
C VAL A 290 -3.16 -3.68 -3.68
N VAL A 291 -4.31 -3.23 -4.14
CA VAL A 291 -5.12 -3.94 -5.13
C VAL A 291 -4.78 -3.42 -6.53
N LEU A 292 -4.33 -4.33 -7.39
CA LEU A 292 -4.03 -4.10 -8.79
C LEU A 292 -5.18 -4.65 -9.63
N ILE A 293 -5.79 -3.81 -10.44
CA ILE A 293 -6.89 -4.19 -11.34
C ILE A 293 -6.45 -4.06 -12.79
N GLU A 294 -6.96 -4.91 -13.65
CA GLU A 294 -6.86 -4.74 -15.09
C GLU A 294 -8.14 -4.06 -15.60
N SER A 295 -7.99 -2.90 -16.25
CA SER A 295 -9.13 -2.31 -16.94
C SER A 295 -9.44 -3.10 -18.22
N ASP A 296 -10.74 -3.25 -18.51
CA ASP A 296 -11.25 -3.91 -19.71
C ASP A 296 -10.55 -3.39 -20.98
N ARG A 297 -9.92 -4.32 -21.70
CA ARG A 297 -9.14 -4.02 -22.92
C ARG A 297 -9.94 -4.21 -24.21
N ASP A 298 -11.25 -4.38 -24.12
CA ASP A 298 -12.15 -4.57 -25.26
C ASP A 298 -12.48 -3.26 -26.01
N ALA A 299 -11.64 -2.23 -25.91
CA ALA A 299 -11.74 -1.10 -26.83
C ALA A 299 -11.06 -1.46 -28.15
N GLU A 300 -11.84 -1.86 -29.14
CA GLU A 300 -11.50 -1.87 -30.55
C GLU A 300 -10.85 -0.54 -30.96
N GLY A 301 -9.54 -0.50 -31.06
CA GLY A 301 -8.82 0.72 -31.46
C GLY A 301 -7.32 0.67 -31.26
N GLY A 302 -6.61 -0.03 -32.09
CA GLY A 302 -5.37 0.33 -32.79
C GLY A 302 -4.10 0.71 -32.02
N ASN A 303 -4.04 0.77 -30.69
CA ASN A 303 -2.78 0.88 -29.96
C ASN A 303 -2.71 -0.25 -28.91
N LYS A 304 -1.82 -1.25 -29.11
CA LYS A 304 -1.53 -2.28 -28.12
C LYS A 304 -1.13 -1.61 -26.81
N ALA A 305 -2.06 -1.49 -25.87
CA ALA A 305 -1.77 -1.00 -24.53
C ALA A 305 -0.63 -1.86 -23.96
N LYS A 306 0.41 -1.21 -23.45
CA LYS A 306 1.59 -1.89 -22.91
C LYS A 306 1.15 -2.77 -21.74
N GLN A 307 1.28 -4.08 -21.88
CA GLN A 307 0.95 -5.02 -20.82
C GLN A 307 1.86 -4.78 -19.62
N PHE A 308 1.32 -4.83 -18.40
CA PHE A 308 2.13 -4.72 -17.19
C PHE A 308 3.03 -5.94 -17.04
N ASP A 309 4.30 -5.72 -16.75
CA ASP A 309 5.23 -6.80 -16.46
C ASP A 309 5.11 -7.21 -14.97
N TRP A 310 4.41 -8.30 -14.74
CA TRP A 310 4.20 -8.83 -13.39
C TRP A 310 5.50 -9.20 -12.67
N ASP A 311 6.58 -9.44 -13.39
CA ASP A 311 7.88 -9.74 -12.83
C ASP A 311 8.49 -8.55 -12.05
N GLU A 312 8.01 -7.33 -12.29
CA GLU A 312 8.38 -6.15 -11.49
C GLU A 312 8.02 -6.33 -9.99
N LEU A 313 7.04 -7.18 -9.67
CA LEU A 313 6.57 -7.38 -8.29
C LEU A 313 7.38 -8.40 -7.47
N LYS A 314 8.34 -9.10 -8.08
CA LYS A 314 9.08 -10.19 -7.40
C LYS A 314 9.72 -9.77 -6.07
N THR A 315 10.23 -8.55 -5.99
CA THR A 315 10.89 -8.02 -4.79
C THR A 315 9.91 -7.72 -3.66
N ALA A 316 8.68 -7.33 -3.98
CA ALA A 316 7.62 -7.03 -3.01
C ALA A 316 7.23 -8.25 -2.16
N TYR A 317 7.36 -9.46 -2.70
CA TYR A 317 7.11 -10.71 -1.98
C TYR A 317 7.95 -10.84 -0.70
N ASN A 318 9.19 -10.37 -0.75
CA ASN A 318 10.11 -10.38 0.39
C ASN A 318 10.13 -9.02 1.14
N GLY A 319 9.22 -8.10 0.83
CA GLY A 319 9.17 -6.76 1.43
C GLY A 319 10.26 -5.82 0.96
N ARG A 320 10.94 -6.13 -0.14
CA ARG A 320 11.97 -5.27 -0.72
C ARG A 320 11.35 -4.21 -1.63
N SER A 321 12.07 -3.12 -1.84
CA SER A 321 11.64 -2.06 -2.75
C SER A 321 11.34 -2.59 -4.14
N VAL A 322 10.26 -2.10 -4.73
CA VAL A 322 9.92 -2.35 -6.13
C VAL A 322 10.77 -1.47 -7.06
N ARG A 323 11.31 -0.35 -6.53
CA ARG A 323 12.13 0.58 -7.30
C ARG A 323 13.08 1.37 -6.42
N ALA A 324 14.34 1.49 -6.85
CA ALA A 324 15.31 2.43 -6.31
C ALA A 324 15.15 3.82 -6.96
N THR A 325 15.26 4.89 -6.16
CA THR A 325 15.30 6.28 -6.63
C THR A 325 16.51 6.99 -6.06
N GLY A 326 17.22 7.78 -6.90
CA GLY A 326 18.33 8.60 -6.43
C GLY A 326 17.88 9.69 -5.46
N VAL A 327 18.66 9.97 -4.42
CA VAL A 327 18.41 11.04 -3.45
C VAL A 327 19.09 12.32 -3.96
N LYS A 328 18.33 13.43 -4.03
CA LYS A 328 18.77 14.68 -4.65
C LYS A 328 20.01 15.36 -4.01
N ASN A 329 20.38 15.01 -2.78
CA ASN A 329 21.40 15.77 -2.03
C ASN A 329 22.49 14.90 -1.36
N MET A 330 22.61 13.61 -1.67
CA MET A 330 23.54 12.71 -0.99
C MET A 330 24.44 11.87 -1.92
N GLY A 331 25.02 12.48 -2.94
CA GLY A 331 26.04 11.82 -3.77
C GLY A 331 25.52 10.57 -4.52
N SER A 332 26.07 9.40 -4.23
CA SER A 332 25.71 8.12 -4.85
C SER A 332 24.61 7.34 -4.11
N ASP A 333 24.03 7.89 -3.04
CA ASP A 333 23.04 7.18 -2.25
C ASP A 333 21.68 7.08 -2.96
N THR A 334 21.07 5.90 -2.85
CA THR A 334 19.74 5.60 -3.38
C THR A 334 18.75 5.45 -2.22
N TYR A 335 17.55 5.99 -2.38
CA TYR A 335 16.45 5.74 -1.48
C TYR A 335 15.63 4.55 -2.00
N GLU A 336 15.64 3.47 -1.26
CA GLU A 336 14.92 2.23 -1.58
C GLU A 336 13.89 1.93 -0.48
N PRO A 337 12.72 2.61 -0.49
CA PRO A 337 11.72 2.38 0.54
C PRO A 337 11.24 0.93 0.46
N PRO A 338 11.20 0.20 1.60
CA PRO A 338 10.72 -1.18 1.62
C PRO A 338 9.24 -1.24 1.25
N PHE A 339 8.81 -2.32 0.58
CA PHE A 339 7.41 -2.62 0.39
C PHE A 339 6.84 -3.21 1.69
N ARG A 340 5.90 -2.51 2.30
CA ARG A 340 5.34 -2.85 3.62
C ARG A 340 3.92 -3.42 3.55
N GLY A 341 3.29 -3.38 2.37
CA GLY A 341 1.93 -3.85 2.15
C GLY A 341 1.83 -5.33 1.75
N SER A 342 0.68 -5.72 1.25
CA SER A 342 0.42 -6.97 0.55
C SER A 342 -0.11 -6.66 -0.86
N ILE A 343 -0.04 -7.62 -1.77
CA ILE A 343 -0.51 -7.44 -3.14
C ILE A 343 -1.71 -8.33 -3.40
N VAL A 344 -2.78 -7.73 -3.91
CA VAL A 344 -3.96 -8.39 -4.44
C VAL A 344 -4.08 -8.02 -5.91
N ILE A 345 -4.30 -9.00 -6.76
CA ILE A 345 -4.46 -8.84 -8.21
C ILE A 345 -5.88 -9.25 -8.56
N SER A 346 -6.67 -8.35 -9.16
CA SER A 346 -8.03 -8.64 -9.61
C SER A 346 -8.17 -8.36 -11.09
N GLN A 347 -8.47 -9.40 -11.85
CA GLN A 347 -8.63 -9.31 -13.31
C GLN A 347 -9.52 -10.44 -13.85
N ASN A 348 -9.85 -10.40 -15.14
CA ASN A 348 -10.67 -11.45 -15.76
C ASN A 348 -9.83 -12.68 -16.15
N ALA A 349 -8.59 -12.48 -16.63
CA ALA A 349 -7.68 -13.54 -16.98
C ALA A 349 -6.59 -13.75 -15.92
N ALA A 350 -6.09 -14.95 -15.77
CA ALA A 350 -4.98 -15.26 -14.86
C ALA A 350 -3.70 -14.51 -15.25
N VAL A 351 -2.88 -14.17 -14.23
CA VAL A 351 -1.54 -13.61 -14.46
C VAL A 351 -0.71 -14.56 -15.31
N SER A 352 -0.14 -14.01 -16.36
CA SER A 352 0.88 -14.69 -17.18
C SER A 352 2.24 -14.06 -16.92
N GLY A 353 3.20 -14.86 -16.48
CA GLY A 353 4.53 -14.38 -16.11
C GLY A 353 5.53 -15.54 -15.97
N SER A 354 6.73 -15.23 -15.50
CA SER A 354 7.73 -16.26 -15.24
C SER A 354 7.29 -17.21 -14.10
N ASP A 355 7.83 -18.44 -14.09
CA ASP A 355 7.59 -19.39 -12.99
C ASP A 355 7.92 -18.76 -11.63
N ALA A 356 8.87 -17.84 -11.58
CA ALA A 356 9.25 -17.14 -10.38
C ALA A 356 8.14 -16.26 -9.81
N ILE A 357 7.35 -15.55 -10.64
CA ILE A 357 6.20 -14.77 -10.17
C ILE A 357 5.03 -15.69 -9.89
N MET A 358 4.78 -16.69 -10.75
CA MET A 358 3.68 -17.63 -10.60
C MET A 358 3.73 -18.41 -9.28
N GLN A 359 4.92 -18.80 -8.81
CA GLN A 359 5.10 -19.46 -7.52
C GLN A 359 4.79 -18.57 -6.30
N ARG A 360 4.68 -17.23 -6.48
CA ARG A 360 4.41 -16.27 -5.40
C ARG A 360 2.92 -15.98 -5.22
N ILE A 361 2.10 -16.48 -6.13
CA ILE A 361 0.67 -16.16 -6.23
C ILE A 361 -0.16 -17.33 -5.70
N VAL A 362 -1.06 -17.04 -4.77
CA VAL A 362 -2.19 -17.86 -4.39
C VAL A 362 -3.37 -17.46 -5.27
N HIS A 363 -3.93 -18.42 -6.00
CA HIS A 363 -4.87 -18.16 -7.09
C HIS A 363 -6.30 -18.56 -6.70
N LEU A 364 -7.22 -17.60 -6.71
CA LEU A 364 -8.65 -17.81 -6.54
C LEU A 364 -9.39 -17.55 -7.85
N PHE A 365 -10.04 -18.58 -8.37
CA PHE A 365 -10.84 -18.49 -9.59
C PHE A 365 -12.33 -18.46 -9.28
N PHE A 366 -13.03 -17.41 -9.74
CA PHE A 366 -14.46 -17.20 -9.54
C PHE A 366 -15.23 -17.49 -10.83
N THR A 367 -16.26 -18.33 -10.72
CA THR A 367 -17.20 -18.67 -11.81
C THR A 367 -18.60 -18.20 -11.48
N LYS A 368 -19.46 -18.17 -12.48
CA LYS A 368 -20.91 -17.96 -12.27
C LYS A 368 -21.64 -19.23 -11.86
N GLU A 369 -20.95 -20.38 -11.93
CA GLU A 369 -21.51 -21.64 -11.46
C GLU A 369 -21.86 -21.55 -9.96
N GLY A 370 -23.03 -22.02 -9.60
CA GLY A 370 -23.52 -21.95 -8.22
C GLY A 370 -24.13 -20.61 -7.81
N GLN A 371 -24.25 -19.65 -8.71
CA GLN A 371 -25.02 -18.43 -8.44
C GLN A 371 -26.50 -18.78 -8.33
N THR A 372 -27.10 -18.50 -7.18
CA THR A 372 -28.51 -18.70 -6.86
C THR A 372 -29.14 -17.38 -6.43
N ARG A 373 -30.45 -17.38 -6.24
CA ARG A 373 -31.17 -16.23 -5.68
C ARG A 373 -30.62 -15.84 -4.29
N ASP A 374 -30.25 -16.84 -3.47
CA ASP A 374 -29.75 -16.59 -2.12
C ASP A 374 -28.31 -16.02 -2.12
N THR A 375 -27.42 -16.53 -2.97
CA THR A 375 -26.07 -15.98 -3.12
C THR A 375 -26.11 -14.56 -3.63
N PHE A 376 -27.02 -14.24 -4.56
CA PHE A 376 -27.22 -12.89 -5.06
C PHE A 376 -27.80 -11.96 -3.99
N ALA A 377 -28.79 -12.41 -3.22
CA ALA A 377 -29.37 -11.62 -2.13
C ALA A 377 -28.32 -11.31 -1.05
N ALA A 378 -27.48 -12.29 -0.69
CA ALA A 378 -26.38 -12.09 0.27
C ALA A 378 -25.32 -11.09 -0.26
N ALA A 379 -24.95 -11.14 -1.55
CA ALA A 379 -24.05 -10.18 -2.17
C ALA A 379 -24.63 -8.75 -2.14
N LYS A 380 -25.93 -8.59 -2.45
CA LYS A 380 -26.63 -7.31 -2.34
C LYS A 380 -26.71 -6.78 -0.91
N ALA A 381 -26.85 -7.67 0.07
CA ALA A 381 -26.81 -7.29 1.48
C ALA A 381 -25.43 -6.75 1.87
N LEU A 382 -24.33 -7.36 1.40
CA LEU A 382 -22.95 -6.87 1.59
C LEU A 382 -22.75 -5.49 0.95
N GLU A 383 -23.18 -5.29 -0.30
CA GLU A 383 -23.12 -3.99 -0.98
C GLU A 383 -23.83 -2.90 -0.18
N GLY A 384 -25.02 -3.22 0.37
CA GLY A 384 -25.84 -2.28 1.14
C GLY A 384 -25.35 -1.99 2.56
N MET A 385 -24.37 -2.75 3.10
CA MET A 385 -23.85 -2.49 4.43
C MET A 385 -23.08 -1.17 4.49
N LYS A 386 -23.42 -0.35 5.50
CA LYS A 386 -22.71 0.90 5.76
C LYS A 386 -21.32 0.62 6.33
N ILE A 387 -20.34 1.41 5.91
CA ILE A 387 -18.97 1.33 6.42
C ILE A 387 -18.89 1.44 7.95
N ASP A 388 -19.73 2.27 8.56
CA ASP A 388 -19.80 2.44 10.03
C ASP A 388 -20.15 1.14 10.78
N ASN A 389 -20.85 0.20 10.13
CA ASN A 389 -21.24 -1.06 10.74
C ASN A 389 -20.15 -2.14 10.65
N VAL A 390 -19.11 -1.94 9.84
CA VAL A 390 -18.12 -2.99 9.54
C VAL A 390 -16.68 -2.54 9.75
N SER A 391 -16.38 -1.25 9.64
CA SER A 391 -14.99 -0.73 9.66
C SER A 391 -14.26 -0.90 11.00
N ARG A 392 -14.98 -1.20 12.09
CA ARG A 392 -14.36 -1.57 13.36
C ARG A 392 -13.52 -2.86 13.25
N PHE A 393 -13.76 -3.70 12.25
CA PHE A 393 -13.00 -4.93 12.03
C PHE A 393 -11.48 -4.71 12.06
N ILE A 394 -10.98 -3.62 11.46
CA ILE A 394 -9.54 -3.34 11.45
C ILE A 394 -8.99 -3.09 12.86
N LEU A 395 -9.76 -2.44 13.75
CA LEU A 395 -9.36 -2.22 15.13
C LEU A 395 -9.42 -3.53 15.94
N GLU A 396 -10.47 -4.33 15.76
CA GLU A 396 -10.60 -5.65 16.41
C GLU A 396 -9.44 -6.57 16.04
N ALA A 397 -9.11 -6.66 14.75
CA ALA A 397 -8.01 -7.49 14.27
C ALA A 397 -6.64 -7.00 14.79
N THR A 398 -6.33 -5.71 14.64
CA THR A 398 -5.03 -5.16 15.04
C THR A 398 -4.84 -5.10 16.56
N SER A 399 -5.91 -4.97 17.33
CA SER A 399 -5.85 -5.03 18.80
C SER A 399 -5.51 -6.44 19.30
N ARG A 400 -5.80 -7.46 18.53
CA ARG A 400 -5.50 -8.89 18.83
C ARG A 400 -4.25 -9.39 18.12
N GLU A 401 -3.38 -8.49 17.65
CA GLU A 401 -2.14 -8.82 16.92
C GLU A 401 -1.34 -9.97 17.55
N ALA A 402 -1.02 -9.85 18.82
CA ALA A 402 -0.19 -10.83 19.52
C ALA A 402 -0.82 -12.23 19.56
N GLU A 403 -2.15 -12.30 19.77
CA GLU A 403 -2.91 -13.55 19.80
C GLU A 403 -2.96 -14.19 18.42
N LEU A 404 -3.32 -13.41 17.41
CA LEU A 404 -3.46 -13.88 16.03
C LEU A 404 -2.11 -14.32 15.44
N LEU A 405 -1.04 -13.57 15.68
CA LEU A 405 0.31 -13.95 15.24
C LEU A 405 0.84 -15.18 15.96
N LYS A 406 0.49 -15.39 17.23
CA LYS A 406 0.80 -16.62 17.95
C LYS A 406 0.10 -17.82 17.33
N LEU A 407 -1.21 -17.72 17.07
CA LEU A 407 -1.99 -18.76 16.41
C LEU A 407 -1.43 -19.07 15.00
N PHE A 408 -1.22 -18.04 14.19
CA PHE A 408 -0.60 -18.16 12.88
C PHE A 408 0.75 -18.89 12.95
N GLY A 409 1.60 -18.50 13.92
CA GLY A 409 2.92 -19.08 14.09
C GLY A 409 2.92 -20.57 14.52
N GLN A 410 1.84 -21.03 15.13
CA GLN A 410 1.63 -22.45 15.47
C GLN A 410 1.08 -23.24 14.28
N GLN A 411 0.15 -22.65 13.52
CA GLN A 411 -0.55 -23.34 12.45
C GLN A 411 0.20 -23.37 11.11
N SER A 412 0.94 -22.32 10.78
CA SER A 412 1.65 -22.24 9.49
C SER A 412 2.65 -23.38 9.25
N PRO A 413 3.50 -23.80 10.22
CA PRO A 413 4.35 -24.97 10.04
C PRO A 413 3.57 -26.28 9.88
N TYR A 414 2.48 -26.44 10.61
CA TYR A 414 1.61 -27.61 10.49
C TYR A 414 1.05 -27.76 9.07
N TYR A 415 0.46 -26.70 8.53
CA TYR A 415 -0.06 -26.72 7.15
C TYR A 415 1.03 -26.83 6.11
N PHE A 416 2.22 -26.27 6.37
CA PHE A 416 3.35 -26.45 5.47
C PHE A 416 3.72 -27.93 5.32
N ASP A 417 3.83 -28.66 6.44
CA ASP A 417 4.15 -30.08 6.43
C ASP A 417 3.05 -30.90 5.72
N GLN A 418 1.77 -30.57 5.94
CA GLN A 418 0.65 -31.23 5.28
C GLN A 418 0.67 -31.04 3.76
N ILE A 419 0.83 -29.80 3.30
CA ILE A 419 0.79 -29.48 1.86
C ILE A 419 2.06 -29.98 1.16
N HIS A 420 3.22 -29.86 1.81
CA HIS A 420 4.48 -30.33 1.24
C HIS A 420 4.57 -31.86 1.15
N ALA A 421 3.85 -32.58 2.02
CA ALA A 421 3.75 -34.03 1.94
C ALA A 421 2.90 -34.54 0.77
N MET A 422 2.15 -33.67 0.08
CA MET A 422 1.38 -34.04 -1.11
C MET A 422 2.31 -34.36 -2.27
N PRO A 423 2.18 -35.54 -2.93
CA PRO A 423 3.08 -35.93 -4.03
C PRO A 423 3.10 -34.94 -5.22
N GLU A 424 1.97 -34.25 -5.42
CA GLU A 424 1.78 -33.28 -6.51
C GLU A 424 2.50 -31.95 -6.24
N VAL A 425 2.73 -31.57 -4.97
CA VAL A 425 3.32 -30.28 -4.59
C VAL A 425 4.81 -30.42 -4.34
N ARG A 426 5.63 -30.04 -5.31
CA ARG A 426 7.10 -30.15 -5.26
C ARG A 426 7.78 -28.84 -4.82
N SER A 427 7.13 -27.70 -5.07
CA SER A 427 7.70 -26.41 -4.75
C SER A 427 7.51 -26.05 -3.29
N LEU A 428 8.60 -25.88 -2.52
CA LEU A 428 8.57 -25.39 -1.15
C LEU A 428 7.86 -24.04 -1.03
N ARG A 429 8.00 -23.19 -2.05
CA ARG A 429 7.37 -21.86 -2.06
C ARG A 429 5.85 -21.96 -2.21
N ILE A 430 5.34 -22.86 -3.05
CA ILE A 430 3.91 -23.12 -3.18
C ILE A 430 3.36 -23.64 -1.85
N ALA A 431 4.03 -24.64 -1.25
CA ALA A 431 3.64 -25.17 0.05
C ALA A 431 3.61 -24.07 1.13
N GLN A 432 4.66 -23.25 1.22
CA GLN A 432 4.75 -22.15 2.18
C GLN A 432 3.63 -21.11 2.01
N ASN A 433 3.36 -20.67 0.79
CA ASN A 433 2.35 -19.64 0.52
C ASN A 433 0.94 -20.12 0.87
N HIS A 434 0.60 -21.36 0.51
CA HIS A 434 -0.71 -21.92 0.81
C HIS A 434 -0.86 -22.25 2.31
N ALA A 435 0.22 -22.68 2.96
CA ALA A 435 0.26 -22.89 4.41
C ALA A 435 0.04 -21.59 5.20
N GLN A 436 0.64 -20.49 4.76
CA GLN A 436 0.41 -19.17 5.38
C GLN A 436 -1.07 -18.77 5.28
N VAL A 437 -1.71 -18.95 4.11
CA VAL A 437 -3.12 -18.64 3.94
C VAL A 437 -4.02 -19.59 4.76
N ALA A 438 -3.68 -20.88 4.85
CA ALA A 438 -4.40 -21.83 5.70
C ALA A 438 -4.33 -21.45 7.18
N ALA A 439 -3.16 -21.05 7.67
CA ALA A 439 -2.99 -20.57 9.04
C ALA A 439 -3.78 -19.27 9.32
N LEU A 440 -3.92 -18.40 8.31
CA LEU A 440 -4.74 -17.19 8.42
C LEU A 440 -6.25 -17.52 8.42
N VAL A 441 -6.68 -18.60 7.75
CA VAL A 441 -8.06 -19.10 7.86
C VAL A 441 -8.38 -19.50 9.30
N ASP A 442 -7.46 -20.18 10.01
CA ASP A 442 -7.65 -20.51 11.43
C ASP A 442 -7.81 -19.26 12.32
N CYS A 443 -7.16 -18.16 11.96
CA CYS A 443 -7.33 -16.88 12.65
C CYS A 443 -8.75 -16.30 12.54
N LEU A 444 -9.56 -16.73 11.57
CA LEU A 444 -10.97 -16.35 11.46
C LEU A 444 -11.89 -17.24 12.30
N GLY A 445 -11.40 -18.38 12.78
CA GLY A 445 -12.15 -19.39 13.51
C GLY A 445 -12.30 -19.14 15.01
N PRO A 446 -12.79 -20.16 15.75
CA PRO A 446 -13.10 -20.05 17.18
C PRO A 446 -11.88 -19.68 18.06
N ASN A 447 -10.69 -20.11 17.68
CA ASN A 447 -9.45 -19.81 18.39
C ASN A 447 -8.82 -18.45 17.99
N GLY A 448 -9.40 -17.78 17.01
CA GLY A 448 -9.02 -16.45 16.52
C GLY A 448 -10.17 -15.46 16.71
N LEU A 449 -10.63 -14.84 15.61
CA LEU A 449 -11.67 -13.80 15.64
C LEU A 449 -13.08 -14.34 15.92
N GLY A 450 -13.32 -15.65 15.85
CA GLY A 450 -14.62 -16.26 16.12
C GLY A 450 -15.69 -15.97 15.06
N LEU A 451 -15.29 -15.69 13.82
CA LEU A 451 -16.20 -15.32 12.73
C LEU A 451 -16.85 -16.53 12.05
N TYR A 452 -16.16 -17.66 12.03
CA TYR A 452 -16.62 -18.87 11.37
C TYR A 452 -16.51 -20.12 12.26
N PRO A 453 -17.46 -21.06 12.16
CA PRO A 453 -17.34 -22.37 12.80
C PRO A 453 -16.32 -23.25 12.05
N VAL A 454 -15.90 -24.35 12.69
CA VAL A 454 -14.84 -25.24 12.19
C VAL A 454 -15.20 -25.82 10.81
N GLU A 455 -16.46 -26.16 10.58
CA GLU A 455 -16.93 -26.75 9.32
C GLU A 455 -16.70 -25.83 8.11
N VAL A 456 -16.80 -24.53 8.30
CA VAL A 456 -16.50 -23.52 7.25
C VAL A 456 -14.99 -23.43 7.02
N LEU A 457 -14.19 -23.51 8.09
CA LEU A 457 -12.73 -23.52 7.97
C LEU A 457 -12.25 -24.77 7.24
N ASP A 458 -12.81 -25.94 7.53
CA ASP A 458 -12.47 -27.20 6.86
C ASP A 458 -12.71 -27.12 5.34
N GLN A 459 -13.81 -26.50 4.91
CA GLN A 459 -14.06 -26.26 3.49
C GLN A 459 -12.98 -25.36 2.86
N ALA A 460 -12.56 -24.31 3.57
CA ALA A 460 -11.51 -23.42 3.10
C ALA A 460 -10.14 -24.13 3.03
N HIS A 461 -9.81 -24.96 4.04
CA HIS A 461 -8.56 -25.74 4.04
C HIS A 461 -8.52 -26.77 2.90
N ALA A 462 -9.64 -27.47 2.65
CA ALA A 462 -9.72 -28.41 1.53
C ALA A 462 -9.50 -27.70 0.19
N LEU A 463 -10.09 -26.52 0.00
CA LEU A 463 -9.90 -25.73 -1.20
C LEU A 463 -8.45 -25.23 -1.32
N ILE A 464 -7.81 -24.79 -0.25
CA ILE A 464 -6.40 -24.33 -0.25
C ILE A 464 -5.46 -25.47 -0.66
N ALA A 465 -5.68 -26.67 -0.17
CA ALA A 465 -4.92 -27.86 -0.56
C ALA A 465 -5.05 -28.13 -2.08
N GLN A 466 -6.27 -28.10 -2.60
CA GLN A 466 -6.53 -28.21 -4.04
C GLN A 466 -5.85 -27.10 -4.83
N MET A 467 -5.93 -25.84 -4.38
CA MET A 467 -5.28 -24.68 -5.03
C MET A 467 -3.76 -24.84 -5.09
N ALA A 468 -3.11 -25.44 -4.08
CA ALA A 468 -1.67 -25.72 -4.10
C ALA A 468 -1.31 -26.73 -5.20
N VAL A 469 -2.09 -27.80 -5.37
CA VAL A 469 -1.92 -28.78 -6.45
C VAL A 469 -2.13 -28.15 -7.81
N GLU A 470 -3.23 -27.40 -8.00
CA GLU A 470 -3.53 -26.70 -9.25
C GLU A 470 -2.43 -25.69 -9.63
N ARG A 471 -1.90 -24.96 -8.65
CA ARG A 471 -0.79 -24.02 -8.89
C ARG A 471 0.48 -24.74 -9.30
N GLN A 472 0.78 -25.88 -8.69
CA GLN A 472 1.94 -26.71 -9.10
C GLN A 472 1.76 -27.24 -10.52
N GLN A 473 0.57 -27.69 -10.88
CA GLN A 473 0.25 -28.18 -12.23
C GLN A 473 0.37 -27.05 -13.26
N ALA A 474 -0.18 -25.86 -12.96
CA ALA A 474 -0.08 -24.69 -13.83
C ALA A 474 1.37 -24.25 -14.08
N ILE A 475 2.26 -24.41 -13.08
CA ILE A 475 3.69 -24.11 -13.24
C ILE A 475 4.38 -25.21 -14.05
N ASN A 476 3.94 -26.47 -13.95
CA ASN A 476 4.51 -27.57 -14.70
C ASN A 476 4.01 -27.61 -16.15
N ALA A 477 2.88 -27.01 -16.48
CA ALA A 477 2.38 -26.84 -17.83
C ALA A 477 3.20 -25.80 -18.62
N ASP A 478 3.22 -25.94 -19.92
CA ASP A 478 3.77 -24.91 -20.80
C ASP A 478 2.86 -23.67 -20.85
N HIS A 479 3.41 -22.55 -21.29
CA HIS A 479 2.60 -21.37 -21.58
C HIS A 479 1.63 -21.68 -22.73
N PRO A 480 0.34 -21.25 -22.70
CA PRO A 480 -0.65 -21.60 -23.73
C PRO A 480 -0.15 -21.35 -25.15
N LEU A 481 0.60 -20.27 -25.39
CA LEU A 481 1.20 -20.00 -26.70
C LEU A 481 2.27 -21.02 -27.10
N VAL A 482 2.95 -21.65 -26.12
CA VAL A 482 3.95 -22.71 -26.36
C VAL A 482 3.25 -24.04 -26.61
N GLU A 483 2.16 -24.31 -25.89
CA GLU A 483 1.32 -25.49 -26.15
C GLU A 483 0.73 -25.42 -27.57
N GLU A 484 0.10 -24.29 -27.92
CA GLU A 484 -0.43 -24.04 -29.28
C GLU A 484 0.65 -24.17 -30.36
N PHE A 485 1.88 -23.69 -30.06
CA PHE A 485 3.01 -23.86 -30.98
C PHE A 485 3.34 -25.32 -31.20
N TRP A 486 3.46 -26.13 -30.13
CA TRP A 486 3.79 -27.56 -30.30
C TRP A 486 2.67 -28.36 -30.95
N GLU A 487 1.40 -28.07 -30.60
CA GLU A 487 0.24 -28.67 -31.27
C GLU A 487 0.20 -28.31 -32.75
N THR A 488 0.51 -27.06 -33.10
CA THR A 488 0.59 -26.63 -34.52
C THR A 488 1.76 -27.30 -35.24
N VAL A 489 2.92 -27.42 -34.59
CA VAL A 489 4.07 -28.16 -35.17
C VAL A 489 3.66 -29.60 -35.45
N GLU A 490 3.05 -30.30 -34.51
CA GLU A 490 2.61 -31.67 -34.65
C GLU A 490 1.53 -31.81 -35.76
N TYR A 491 0.57 -30.87 -35.78
CA TYR A 491 -0.45 -30.83 -36.84
C TYR A 491 0.19 -30.66 -38.23
N LEU A 492 1.12 -29.71 -38.39
CA LEU A 492 1.77 -29.42 -39.64
C LEU A 492 2.67 -30.59 -40.11
N GLU A 493 3.32 -31.30 -39.20
CA GLU A 493 4.11 -32.49 -39.52
C GLU A 493 3.24 -33.69 -39.95
N ARG A 494 2.05 -33.86 -39.32
CA ARG A 494 1.11 -34.93 -39.71
C ARG A 494 0.41 -34.69 -41.04
N THR A 495 0.20 -33.46 -41.44
CA THR A 495 -0.55 -33.10 -42.66
C THR A 495 0.32 -33.01 -43.92
N ARG A 496 1.63 -33.11 -43.80
CA ARG A 496 2.57 -32.97 -44.94
C ARG A 496 3.35 -34.25 -45.23
N VAL A 497 3.36 -34.60 -46.53
CA VAL A 497 4.12 -35.75 -47.04
C VAL A 497 5.58 -35.40 -47.37
N GLU A 498 5.93 -34.09 -47.55
CA GLU A 498 7.22 -33.69 -48.13
C GLU A 498 8.08 -32.66 -47.36
N ASN A 499 7.59 -32.05 -46.27
CA ASN A 499 8.40 -31.07 -45.53
C ASN A 499 8.19 -31.22 -44.02
N VAL A 500 9.15 -31.84 -43.37
CA VAL A 500 9.23 -31.95 -41.91
C VAL A 500 9.81 -30.64 -41.37
N LEU A 501 9.15 -30.04 -40.39
CA LEU A 501 9.62 -28.83 -39.72
C LEU A 501 10.88 -29.06 -38.90
N ASP A 502 11.06 -30.30 -38.42
CA ASP A 502 12.27 -30.72 -37.73
C ASP A 502 13.41 -30.99 -38.70
N HIS A 503 14.33 -30.05 -38.86
CA HIS A 503 15.50 -30.16 -39.73
C HIS A 503 16.48 -31.30 -39.36
N ASN A 504 16.32 -31.93 -38.19
CA ASN A 504 17.11 -33.11 -37.78
C ASN A 504 16.47 -34.45 -38.14
N ASP A 505 15.27 -34.44 -38.72
CA ASP A 505 14.57 -35.65 -39.18
C ASP A 505 14.42 -36.71 -38.06
N GLY A 506 13.91 -36.25 -36.90
CA GLY A 506 13.70 -37.13 -35.75
C GLY A 506 14.97 -37.56 -34.99
N ARG A 507 16.15 -37.05 -35.33
CA ARG A 507 17.43 -37.44 -34.70
C ARG A 507 18.01 -36.36 -33.81
N GLY A 508 18.40 -36.72 -32.59
CA GLY A 508 18.95 -35.75 -31.61
C GLY A 508 17.93 -34.71 -31.19
N HIS A 509 18.32 -33.45 -31.13
CA HIS A 509 17.42 -32.35 -30.77
C HIS A 509 16.38 -32.07 -31.86
N ILE A 510 15.20 -31.62 -31.45
CA ILE A 510 14.22 -31.03 -32.37
C ILE A 510 14.80 -29.71 -32.87
N ALA A 511 14.86 -29.51 -34.18
CA ALA A 511 15.48 -28.35 -34.80
C ALA A 511 14.50 -27.63 -35.72
N ILE A 512 13.86 -26.53 -35.22
CA ILE A 512 12.82 -25.80 -35.94
C ILE A 512 13.31 -24.43 -36.38
N ASN A 513 13.14 -24.11 -37.66
CA ASN A 513 13.31 -22.76 -38.16
C ASN A 513 12.01 -21.98 -37.96
N LEU A 514 12.02 -21.03 -37.01
CA LEU A 514 10.81 -20.28 -36.65
C LEU A 514 10.25 -19.40 -37.80
N LYS A 515 11.05 -19.01 -38.79
CA LYS A 515 10.54 -18.29 -39.97
C LYS A 515 9.79 -19.20 -40.92
N GLU A 516 10.28 -20.44 -41.09
CA GLU A 516 9.58 -21.45 -41.86
C GLU A 516 8.29 -21.88 -41.20
N PHE A 517 8.34 -22.08 -39.88
CA PHE A 517 7.15 -22.32 -39.06
C PHE A 517 6.10 -21.20 -39.21
N GLU A 518 6.51 -19.94 -39.05
CA GLU A 518 5.61 -18.77 -39.15
C GLU A 518 4.88 -18.74 -40.50
N LYS A 519 5.63 -18.97 -41.60
CA LYS A 519 5.06 -19.01 -42.94
C LYS A 519 4.06 -20.13 -43.09
N LEU A 520 4.44 -21.35 -42.68
CA LEU A 520 3.61 -22.54 -42.80
C LEU A 520 2.36 -22.46 -41.93
N ALA A 521 2.49 -21.97 -40.71
CA ALA A 521 1.37 -21.74 -39.81
C ALA A 521 0.37 -20.74 -40.41
N ALA A 522 0.85 -19.64 -40.99
CA ALA A 522 0.01 -18.67 -41.68
C ALA A 522 -0.73 -19.24 -42.90
N ASP A 523 -0.09 -20.11 -43.68
CA ASP A 523 -0.70 -20.81 -44.83
C ASP A 523 -1.86 -21.72 -44.39
N HIS A 524 -1.84 -22.21 -43.14
CA HIS A 524 -2.91 -23.00 -42.48
C HIS A 524 -3.81 -22.20 -41.55
N HIS A 525 -3.82 -20.87 -41.68
CA HIS A 525 -4.64 -19.93 -40.88
C HIS A 525 -4.31 -19.83 -39.40
N PHE A 526 -3.19 -20.38 -38.91
CA PHE A 526 -2.68 -20.13 -37.57
C PHE A 526 -1.87 -18.83 -37.52
N ARG A 527 -2.09 -18.02 -36.49
CA ARG A 527 -1.37 -16.76 -36.34
C ARG A 527 -0.75 -16.67 -34.97
N PHE A 528 0.55 -16.44 -34.91
CA PHE A 528 1.33 -16.32 -33.69
C PHE A 528 1.92 -14.91 -33.51
N ASP A 529 1.92 -14.37 -32.28
CA ASP A 529 2.83 -13.28 -31.96
C ASP A 529 4.25 -13.85 -31.82
N MET A 530 5.02 -13.76 -32.91
CA MET A 530 6.36 -14.34 -32.96
C MET A 530 7.35 -13.73 -31.98
N ARG A 531 7.11 -12.50 -31.51
CA ARG A 531 7.95 -11.87 -30.51
C ARG A 531 7.71 -12.50 -29.14
N GLU A 532 6.46 -12.65 -28.78
CA GLU A 532 6.06 -13.30 -27.53
C GLU A 532 6.39 -14.79 -27.54
N LEU A 533 6.09 -15.48 -28.63
CA LEU A 533 6.42 -16.90 -28.80
C LEU A 533 7.93 -17.16 -28.59
N LYS A 534 8.82 -16.38 -29.20
CA LYS A 534 10.27 -16.50 -28.98
C LYS A 534 10.69 -16.28 -27.53
N ARG A 535 9.95 -15.44 -26.80
CA ARG A 535 10.20 -15.21 -25.37
C ARG A 535 9.82 -16.46 -24.57
N GLN A 536 8.62 -17.00 -24.81
CA GLN A 536 8.06 -18.10 -24.06
C GLN A 536 8.70 -19.46 -24.39
N LEU A 537 9.10 -19.70 -25.64
CA LEU A 537 9.77 -20.94 -26.07
C LEU A 537 11.08 -21.25 -25.33
N LYS A 538 11.73 -20.20 -24.76
CA LYS A 538 12.93 -20.41 -23.94
C LYS A 538 12.64 -21.08 -22.60
N SER A 539 11.39 -21.05 -22.16
CA SER A 539 10.90 -21.70 -20.93
C SER A 539 10.02 -22.91 -21.22
N SER A 540 10.00 -23.42 -22.47
CA SER A 540 9.25 -24.61 -22.84
C SER A 540 9.63 -25.81 -21.98
N LYS A 541 8.61 -26.52 -21.50
CA LYS A 541 8.72 -27.67 -20.58
C LYS A 541 8.45 -29.01 -21.29
N ALA A 542 7.55 -29.03 -22.27
CA ALA A 542 7.28 -30.19 -23.11
C ALA A 542 8.54 -30.60 -23.87
N HIS A 543 9.22 -29.61 -24.44
CA HIS A 543 10.50 -29.80 -25.12
C HIS A 543 11.48 -28.74 -24.63
N LYS A 544 12.44 -29.14 -23.80
CA LYS A 544 13.37 -28.21 -23.15
C LYS A 544 14.20 -27.45 -24.18
N PHE A 545 14.18 -26.12 -24.07
CA PHE A 545 14.98 -25.24 -24.92
C PHE A 545 16.48 -25.48 -24.74
N VAL A 546 17.24 -25.63 -25.83
CA VAL A 546 18.69 -25.85 -25.83
C VAL A 546 19.43 -24.63 -26.39
N ALA A 547 19.07 -24.17 -27.59
CA ALA A 547 19.76 -23.05 -28.24
C ALA A 547 18.86 -22.33 -29.24
N SER A 548 19.12 -21.02 -29.45
CA SER A 548 18.46 -20.23 -30.49
C SER A 548 19.40 -19.93 -31.65
N ASN A 549 18.86 -19.86 -32.87
CA ASN A 549 19.60 -19.51 -34.09
C ASN A 549 20.85 -20.38 -34.37
N HIS A 550 20.82 -21.62 -33.92
CA HIS A 550 21.93 -22.54 -34.09
C HIS A 550 21.98 -23.04 -35.56
N PRO A 551 23.13 -22.97 -36.25
CA PRO A 551 23.26 -23.46 -37.62
C PRO A 551 23.24 -24.99 -37.64
N ILE A 552 22.28 -25.57 -38.37
CA ILE A 552 22.12 -27.02 -38.57
C ILE A 552 22.15 -27.32 -40.06
N TYR A 553 22.86 -28.39 -40.46
CA TYR A 553 22.74 -28.92 -41.81
C TYR A 553 21.43 -29.71 -41.92
N SER A 554 20.50 -29.16 -42.71
CA SER A 554 19.15 -29.74 -42.84
C SER A 554 19.19 -31.13 -43.47
N LYS A 555 18.55 -32.09 -42.79
CA LYS A 555 18.36 -33.45 -43.28
C LYS A 555 17.05 -33.62 -44.07
N THR A 556 16.19 -32.62 -44.01
CA THR A 556 14.84 -32.64 -44.60
C THR A 556 14.74 -31.83 -45.89
N ARG A 557 15.71 -30.98 -46.20
CA ARG A 557 15.74 -30.22 -47.45
C ARG A 557 16.29 -31.06 -48.61
N PRO A 558 15.62 -31.10 -49.80
CA PRO A 558 16.06 -31.91 -50.95
C PRO A 558 17.49 -31.59 -51.44
N ASN A 559 17.90 -30.32 -51.35
CA ASN A 559 19.22 -29.84 -51.77
C ASN A 559 20.20 -29.66 -50.60
N GLY A 560 19.86 -30.13 -49.41
CA GLY A 560 20.64 -29.88 -48.20
C GLY A 560 20.76 -28.41 -47.84
N GLY A 561 21.78 -28.04 -47.07
CA GLY A 561 22.11 -26.66 -46.73
C GLY A 561 21.97 -26.35 -45.23
N THR A 562 22.68 -25.32 -44.81
CA THR A 562 22.68 -24.88 -43.41
C THR A 562 21.50 -23.95 -43.11
N VAL A 563 20.74 -24.27 -42.07
CA VAL A 563 19.56 -23.52 -41.62
C VAL A 563 19.77 -23.10 -40.17
N LYS A 564 19.37 -21.88 -39.83
CA LYS A 564 19.37 -21.42 -38.44
C LYS A 564 18.10 -21.88 -37.75
N CYS A 565 18.23 -22.79 -36.78
CA CYS A 565 17.12 -23.39 -36.05
C CYS A 565 17.14 -23.04 -34.55
N TRP A 566 15.99 -23.13 -33.96
CA TRP A 566 15.83 -23.24 -32.51
C TRP A 566 15.87 -24.73 -32.16
N LEU A 567 16.67 -25.04 -31.13
CA LEU A 567 16.90 -26.43 -30.71
C LEU A 567 16.16 -26.71 -29.41
N PHE A 568 15.55 -27.88 -29.36
CA PHE A 568 14.85 -28.37 -28.19
C PHE A 568 15.17 -29.85 -27.94
N ASP A 569 15.18 -30.26 -26.67
CA ASP A 569 15.28 -31.69 -26.33
C ASP A 569 13.99 -32.41 -26.71
N ARG A 570 14.11 -33.69 -27.10
CA ARG A 570 12.92 -34.48 -27.48
C ARG A 570 12.10 -34.99 -26.30
N GLY A 571 12.64 -34.94 -25.08
CA GLY A 571 12.05 -35.54 -23.89
C GLY A 571 12.60 -36.92 -23.62
#